data_4eaa8c4d9a6dcfa9c90786679fb8dfd0
#
_entry.id   4eaa8c4d9a6dcfa9c90786679fb8dfd0
#
_cell.length_a   1.000
_cell.length_b   1.000
_cell.length_c   1.000
_cell.angle_alpha   90.00
_cell.angle_beta   90.00
_cell.angle_gamma   90.00
#
_symmetry.space_group_name_H-M   'P 1'
#
loop_
_entity.id
_entity.type
_entity.pdbx_description
1 polymer ?
#
loop_
_entity_poly.entity_id
_entity_poly.type
_entity_poly.pdbx_seq_one_letter_code
_entity_poly.pdbx_strand_id
1 'polypeptide(L)'
;MKNYLVNKKNTNEQLKYNKILNVMAIEKVENIEEIYIDFKAEWKKLSLVQRVDLLINSLGKDSRKMLPIEKIIQLVSIIPFVEHSTHISYTSPFSQGKTFQYSKIFPNSKVISSGITEAALFYNKNRGEFGILKNYDIVAFDDVQCLNNDTIASAVYDFLSSGNLSRSNNVVNSISCSSIIFLSNYTEETQKKLENNPYFLKDINLFEPFSDSFQKEAFKSRVIVLPAYLMRDENFIISEEDVYGININVLHKFFQEKLKESLPLFKIELFCKERLKN
;
A
#
# COMPACT_ATOMS: atom_id res chain seq x y z
N MET A 1 -23.89 -19.13 -4.59
CA MET A 1 -23.07 -17.92 -4.73
C MET A 1 -21.65 -18.35 -5.02
N LYS A 2 -20.98 -17.68 -5.94
CA LYS A 2 -19.79 -18.19 -6.63
C LYS A 2 -18.55 -18.20 -5.74
N ASN A 3 -17.64 -19.13 -5.96
CA ASN A 3 -16.44 -19.42 -5.14
C ASN A 3 -15.42 -18.29 -5.00
N TYR A 4 -15.61 -17.15 -5.68
CA TYR A 4 -14.71 -15.97 -5.54
C TYR A 4 -15.15 -14.98 -4.45
N LEU A 5 -16.37 -15.15 -3.90
CA LEU A 5 -16.84 -14.38 -2.75
C LEU A 5 -16.75 -15.23 -1.49
N VAL A 6 -16.15 -14.69 -0.46
CA VAL A 6 -16.06 -15.34 0.85
C VAL A 6 -17.04 -14.67 1.78
N ASN A 7 -18.00 -15.46 2.28
CA ASN A 7 -18.83 -15.04 3.39
C ASN A 7 -18.09 -15.34 4.70
N LYS A 8 -17.90 -14.33 5.51
CA LYS A 8 -17.20 -14.44 6.80
C LYS A 8 -18.09 -15.07 7.90
N LYS A 9 -19.00 -16.00 7.56
CA LYS A 9 -19.80 -16.76 8.51
C LYS A 9 -18.95 -17.76 9.30
N ASN A 10 -19.09 -17.70 10.61
CA ASN A 10 -18.66 -18.61 11.68
C ASN A 10 -17.27 -18.45 12.27
N THR A 11 -17.24 -18.08 13.50
CA THR A 11 -16.75 -18.66 14.76
C THR A 11 -16.33 -17.60 15.81
N ASN A 12 -16.45 -18.00 17.08
CA ASN A 12 -16.38 -17.24 18.33
C ASN A 12 -15.27 -16.19 18.55
N GLU A 13 -15.54 -15.25 19.44
CA GLU A 13 -14.90 -13.95 19.70
C GLU A 13 -13.38 -13.91 19.98
N GLN A 14 -12.73 -15.00 20.31
CA GLN A 14 -11.27 -15.05 20.52
C GLN A 14 -10.44 -15.08 19.23
N LEU A 15 -11.09 -15.12 18.09
CA LEU A 15 -10.48 -15.29 16.77
C LEU A 15 -10.51 -14.01 15.92
N LYS A 16 -10.85 -12.84 16.45
CA LYS A 16 -11.09 -11.63 15.63
C LYS A 16 -9.91 -11.27 14.69
N TYR A 17 -8.69 -11.39 15.13
CA TYR A 17 -7.49 -11.17 14.29
C TYR A 17 -7.08 -12.43 13.53
N ASN A 18 -7.10 -13.60 14.18
CA ASN A 18 -6.76 -14.86 13.53
C ASN A 18 -7.78 -15.30 12.49
N LYS A 19 -9.02 -14.83 12.58
CA LYS A 19 -10.09 -15.16 11.64
C LYS A 19 -9.94 -14.50 10.28
N ILE A 20 -9.53 -13.24 10.23
CA ILE A 20 -9.17 -12.58 8.97
C ILE A 20 -7.99 -13.31 8.33
N LEU A 21 -6.99 -13.68 9.12
CA LEU A 21 -5.84 -14.46 8.68
C LEU A 21 -6.24 -15.88 8.23
N ASN A 22 -7.14 -16.57 8.96
CA ASN A 22 -7.56 -17.92 8.61
C ASN A 22 -8.49 -17.97 7.40
N VAL A 23 -9.41 -17.02 7.23
CA VAL A 23 -10.23 -16.93 6.01
C VAL A 23 -9.38 -16.58 4.78
N MET A 24 -8.27 -15.85 4.97
CA MET A 24 -7.30 -15.57 3.92
C MET A 24 -6.32 -16.74 3.66
N ALA A 25 -6.11 -17.63 4.65
CA ALA A 25 -5.16 -18.73 4.56
C ALA A 25 -5.79 -20.07 4.12
N ILE A 26 -7.10 -20.19 4.14
CA ILE A 26 -7.77 -21.48 3.94
C ILE A 26 -8.52 -21.44 2.60
N GLU A 27 -7.93 -21.91 1.62
CA GLU A 27 -8.36 -22.72 0.49
C GLU A 27 -7.35 -22.54 -0.63
N LYS A 28 -6.50 -23.51 -0.83
CA LYS A 28 -5.93 -23.75 -2.17
C LYS A 28 -7.14 -23.93 -3.07
N VAL A 29 -7.50 -22.87 -3.76
CA VAL A 29 -8.58 -22.92 -4.73
C VAL A 29 -8.07 -23.79 -5.88
N GLU A 30 -8.53 -25.02 -5.95
CA GLU A 30 -8.38 -25.86 -7.11
C GLU A 30 -9.00 -25.08 -8.28
N ASN A 31 -8.24 -24.79 -9.32
CA ASN A 31 -8.69 -24.07 -10.51
C ASN A 31 -8.94 -22.55 -10.36
N ILE A 32 -7.98 -21.82 -9.80
CA ILE A 32 -8.03 -20.35 -9.67
C ILE A 32 -8.28 -19.62 -11.02
N GLU A 33 -7.83 -20.20 -12.14
CA GLU A 33 -7.98 -19.59 -13.47
C GLU A 33 -9.46 -19.48 -13.88
N GLU A 34 -10.23 -20.54 -13.71
CA GLU A 34 -11.65 -20.57 -14.05
C GLU A 34 -12.44 -19.62 -13.14
N ILE A 35 -12.16 -19.69 -11.83
CA ILE A 35 -12.79 -18.79 -10.85
C ILE A 35 -12.49 -17.32 -11.17
N TYR A 36 -11.28 -17.02 -11.60
CA TYR A 36 -10.87 -15.67 -11.95
C TYR A 36 -11.57 -15.16 -13.24
N ILE A 37 -11.76 -16.04 -14.24
CA ILE A 37 -12.54 -15.70 -15.45
C ILE A 37 -13.98 -15.34 -15.08
N ASP A 38 -14.61 -16.15 -14.26
CA ASP A 38 -15.96 -15.92 -13.76
C ASP A 38 -16.04 -14.61 -12.97
N PHE A 39 -15.06 -14.38 -12.07
CA PHE A 39 -14.95 -13.14 -11.31
C PHE A 39 -14.90 -11.92 -12.23
N LYS A 40 -14.05 -11.93 -13.29
CA LYS A 40 -13.95 -10.80 -14.22
C LYS A 40 -15.26 -10.54 -14.95
N ALA A 41 -16.00 -11.57 -15.32
CA ALA A 41 -17.31 -11.44 -15.96
C ALA A 41 -18.34 -10.77 -15.04
N GLU A 42 -18.38 -11.19 -13.76
CA GLU A 42 -19.29 -10.61 -12.77
C GLU A 42 -18.85 -9.20 -12.34
N TRP A 43 -17.53 -8.97 -12.19
CA TRP A 43 -16.97 -7.66 -11.85
C TRP A 43 -17.43 -6.56 -12.82
N LYS A 44 -17.50 -6.87 -14.12
CA LYS A 44 -17.97 -5.92 -15.15
C LYS A 44 -19.43 -5.52 -14.98
N LYS A 45 -20.26 -6.37 -14.37
CA LYS A 45 -21.69 -6.12 -14.14
C LYS A 45 -21.96 -5.27 -12.91
N LEU A 46 -20.98 -5.15 -11.99
CA LEU A 46 -21.12 -4.40 -10.74
C LEU A 46 -21.08 -2.90 -11.03
N SER A 47 -21.91 -2.15 -10.30
CA SER A 47 -21.81 -0.70 -10.22
C SER A 47 -20.50 -0.26 -9.57
N LEU A 48 -20.10 1.01 -9.75
CA LEU A 48 -18.91 1.56 -9.11
C LEU A 48 -18.97 1.41 -7.58
N VAL A 49 -20.10 1.70 -6.97
CA VAL A 49 -20.29 1.59 -5.52
C VAL A 49 -20.07 0.16 -5.04
N GLN A 50 -20.65 -0.81 -5.71
CA GLN A 50 -20.48 -2.22 -5.38
C GLN A 50 -19.02 -2.69 -5.51
N ARG A 51 -18.29 -2.22 -6.54
CA ARG A 51 -16.85 -2.51 -6.69
C ARG A 51 -16.03 -1.93 -5.56
N VAL A 52 -16.30 -0.67 -5.19
CA VAL A 52 -15.66 0.02 -4.07
C VAL A 52 -15.90 -0.74 -2.77
N ASP A 53 -17.14 -1.08 -2.47
CA ASP A 53 -17.50 -1.78 -1.25
C ASP A 53 -16.86 -3.18 -1.18
N LEU A 54 -16.84 -3.92 -2.27
CA LEU A 54 -16.17 -5.22 -2.34
C LEU A 54 -14.67 -5.12 -2.10
N LEU A 55 -13.99 -4.13 -2.71
CA LEU A 55 -12.55 -3.92 -2.48
C LEU A 55 -12.28 -3.58 -1.02
N ILE A 56 -13.00 -2.63 -0.45
CA ILE A 56 -12.84 -2.23 0.97
C ILE A 56 -13.08 -3.41 1.91
N ASN A 57 -14.14 -4.18 1.67
CA ASN A 57 -14.45 -5.35 2.46
C ASN A 57 -13.34 -6.42 2.35
N SER A 58 -12.71 -6.54 1.18
CA SER A 58 -11.58 -7.45 0.95
C SER A 58 -10.34 -7.05 1.74
N LEU A 59 -10.17 -5.75 2.03
CA LEU A 59 -9.11 -5.24 2.90
C LEU A 59 -9.39 -5.47 4.40
N GLY A 60 -10.50 -6.11 4.74
CA GLY A 60 -10.88 -6.42 6.12
C GLY A 60 -11.70 -5.33 6.82
N LYS A 61 -12.17 -4.32 6.07
CA LYS A 61 -12.97 -3.22 6.61
C LYS A 61 -14.44 -3.35 6.22
N ASP A 62 -15.34 -2.87 7.07
CA ASP A 62 -16.79 -2.85 6.77
C ASP A 62 -17.15 -1.55 6.04
N SER A 63 -17.30 -1.64 4.72
CA SER A 63 -17.61 -0.48 3.88
C SER A 63 -18.93 0.22 4.25
N ARG A 64 -19.87 -0.47 4.88
CA ARG A 64 -21.17 0.09 5.30
C ARG A 64 -21.03 1.09 6.43
N LYS A 65 -19.99 0.94 7.26
CA LYS A 65 -19.68 1.81 8.40
C LYS A 65 -18.82 3.00 8.03
N MET A 66 -18.28 3.03 6.81
CA MET A 66 -17.33 4.05 6.37
C MET A 66 -18.03 5.24 5.71
N LEU A 67 -17.57 6.44 6.03
CA LEU A 67 -17.94 7.64 5.31
C LEU A 67 -17.34 7.64 3.89
N PRO A 68 -17.93 8.38 2.93
CA PRO A 68 -17.40 8.46 1.57
C PRO A 68 -15.92 8.88 1.52
N ILE A 69 -15.50 9.83 2.36
CA ILE A 69 -14.10 10.28 2.41
C ILE A 69 -13.16 9.18 2.91
N GLU A 70 -13.57 8.38 3.88
CA GLU A 70 -12.80 7.26 4.40
C GLU A 70 -12.63 6.17 3.33
N LYS A 71 -13.68 5.91 2.54
CA LYS A 71 -13.61 5.01 1.38
C LYS A 71 -12.61 5.50 0.34
N ILE A 72 -12.61 6.80 0.04
CA ILE A 72 -11.64 7.41 -0.90
C ILE A 72 -10.21 7.23 -0.38
N ILE A 73 -9.95 7.56 0.88
CA ILE A 73 -8.62 7.40 1.50
C ILE A 73 -8.17 5.93 1.39
N GLN A 74 -9.08 4.99 1.69
CA GLN A 74 -8.78 3.57 1.62
C GLN A 74 -8.48 3.12 0.19
N LEU A 75 -9.20 3.64 -0.82
CA LEU A 75 -8.92 3.35 -2.23
C LEU A 75 -7.58 3.95 -2.67
N VAL A 76 -7.26 5.18 -2.27
CA VAL A 76 -5.97 5.80 -2.59
C VAL A 76 -4.82 4.99 -1.98
N SER A 77 -5.01 4.42 -0.79
CA SER A 77 -3.98 3.59 -0.14
C SER A 77 -3.62 2.31 -0.91
N ILE A 78 -4.48 1.84 -1.80
CA ILE A 78 -4.25 0.64 -2.62
C ILE A 78 -3.88 0.95 -4.08
N ILE A 79 -3.73 2.22 -4.47
CA ILE A 79 -3.25 2.56 -5.82
C ILE A 79 -1.92 1.87 -6.15
N PRO A 80 -0.94 1.75 -5.23
CA PRO A 80 0.30 1.02 -5.49
C PRO A 80 0.12 -0.44 -5.87
N PHE A 81 -1.05 -1.03 -5.62
CA PHE A 81 -1.35 -2.42 -6.01
C PHE A 81 -1.71 -2.55 -7.50
N VAL A 82 -2.02 -1.45 -8.16
CA VAL A 82 -2.45 -1.41 -9.57
C VAL A 82 -1.64 -0.44 -10.43
N GLU A 83 -0.81 0.42 -9.80
CA GLU A 83 0.02 1.42 -10.48
C GLU A 83 1.46 1.34 -9.99
N HIS A 84 2.40 1.24 -10.93
CA HIS A 84 3.83 1.26 -10.64
C HIS A 84 4.32 2.63 -10.18
N SER A 85 5.43 2.64 -9.43
CA SER A 85 6.13 3.86 -9.00
C SER A 85 5.23 4.86 -8.29
N THR A 86 4.23 4.37 -7.57
CA THR A 86 3.31 5.18 -6.77
C THR A 86 3.76 5.15 -5.33
N HIS A 87 4.27 6.29 -4.84
CA HIS A 87 4.81 6.38 -3.49
C HIS A 87 3.81 7.07 -2.56
N ILE A 88 3.61 6.48 -1.38
CA ILE A 88 2.59 6.95 -0.42
C ILE A 88 3.21 7.20 0.95
N SER A 89 2.89 8.33 1.55
CA SER A 89 3.06 8.59 2.98
C SER A 89 1.73 8.39 3.69
N TYR A 90 1.68 7.39 4.57
CA TYR A 90 0.47 6.98 5.28
C TYR A 90 0.65 7.12 6.79
N THR A 91 0.45 8.33 7.29
CA THR A 91 0.45 8.64 8.72
C THR A 91 -0.98 8.60 9.25
N SER A 92 -1.25 7.80 10.26
CA SER A 92 -2.59 7.64 10.84
C SER A 92 -2.52 7.31 12.33
N PRO A 93 -3.66 7.30 13.02
CA PRO A 93 -3.76 6.68 14.35
C PRO A 93 -3.27 5.23 14.35
N PHE A 94 -3.01 4.70 15.55
CA PHE A 94 -2.66 3.29 15.75
C PHE A 94 -3.82 2.36 15.31
N SER A 95 -3.50 1.09 15.08
CA SER A 95 -4.49 0.02 14.85
C SER A 95 -5.37 0.14 13.60
N GLN A 96 -5.00 0.97 12.63
CA GLN A 96 -5.73 1.11 11.36
C GLN A 96 -5.51 -0.03 10.35
N GLY A 97 -4.72 -1.05 10.70
CA GLY A 97 -4.44 -2.20 9.83
C GLY A 97 -3.50 -1.91 8.65
N LYS A 98 -2.74 -0.81 8.69
CA LYS A 98 -1.79 -0.42 7.63
C LYS A 98 -0.80 -1.51 7.27
N THR A 99 -0.06 -1.98 8.27
CA THR A 99 0.95 -3.03 8.10
C THR A 99 0.36 -4.31 7.52
N PHE A 100 -0.84 -4.70 7.98
CA PHE A 100 -1.55 -5.86 7.47
C PHE A 100 -1.86 -5.71 5.98
N GLN A 101 -2.33 -4.55 5.55
CA GLN A 101 -2.68 -4.27 4.16
C GLN A 101 -1.48 -4.52 3.23
N TYR A 102 -0.29 -4.00 3.58
CA TYR A 102 0.90 -4.13 2.74
C TYR A 102 1.69 -5.43 2.96
N SER A 103 1.42 -6.18 4.04
CA SER A 103 2.11 -7.46 4.29
C SER A 103 1.34 -8.68 3.81
N LYS A 104 0.00 -8.58 3.69
CA LYS A 104 -0.86 -9.75 3.45
C LYS A 104 -1.79 -9.62 2.25
N ILE A 105 -2.17 -8.40 1.86
CA ILE A 105 -3.16 -8.19 0.80
C ILE A 105 -2.50 -8.17 -0.58
N PHE A 106 -1.28 -7.71 -0.71
CA PHE A 106 -0.56 -7.73 -1.98
C PHE A 106 0.53 -8.82 -1.99
N PRO A 107 0.57 -9.69 -3.02
CA PRO A 107 1.41 -10.89 -2.97
C PRO A 107 2.91 -10.63 -3.08
N ASN A 108 3.32 -9.57 -3.81
CA ASN A 108 4.73 -9.22 -4.03
C ASN A 108 5.13 -7.93 -3.30
N SER A 109 4.89 -7.92 -1.99
CA SER A 109 5.23 -6.81 -1.12
C SER A 109 6.21 -7.22 -0.03
N LYS A 110 7.02 -6.26 0.43
CA LYS A 110 7.95 -6.42 1.54
C LYS A 110 7.74 -5.32 2.55
N VAL A 111 7.44 -5.72 3.78
CA VAL A 111 7.40 -4.80 4.93
C VAL A 111 8.74 -4.84 5.66
N ILE A 112 9.26 -3.68 6.01
CA ILE A 112 10.53 -3.46 6.71
C ILE A 112 10.20 -2.72 8.01
N SER A 113 10.43 -3.38 9.14
CA SER A 113 10.09 -2.86 10.48
C SER A 113 11.34 -2.53 11.31
N SER A 114 12.53 -2.59 10.72
CA SER A 114 13.79 -2.31 11.40
C SER A 114 14.76 -1.58 10.47
N GLY A 115 15.84 -1.04 11.03
CA GLY A 115 16.86 -0.35 10.23
C GLY A 115 17.37 -1.21 9.08
N ILE A 116 17.47 -0.60 7.93
CA ILE A 116 17.96 -1.22 6.69
C ILE A 116 19.22 -0.49 6.21
N THR A 117 20.11 -1.22 5.56
CA THR A 117 21.26 -0.62 4.90
C THR A 117 20.95 -0.25 3.46
N GLU A 118 21.63 0.79 2.94
CA GLU A 118 21.54 1.16 1.53
C GLU A 118 21.83 -0.03 0.59
N ALA A 119 22.79 -0.87 0.95
CA ALA A 119 23.14 -2.07 0.18
C ALA A 119 22.02 -3.10 0.12
N ALA A 120 21.28 -3.28 1.20
CA ALA A 120 20.14 -4.21 1.23
C ALA A 120 18.93 -3.64 0.49
N LEU A 121 18.78 -2.32 0.48
CA LEU A 121 17.65 -1.67 -0.17
C LEU A 121 17.85 -1.56 -1.70
N PHE A 122 19.02 -1.16 -2.15
CA PHE A 122 19.31 -0.85 -3.56
C PHE A 122 20.19 -1.90 -4.26
N TYR A 123 21.47 -1.95 -3.92
CA TYR A 123 22.44 -2.85 -4.55
C TYR A 123 23.60 -3.19 -3.63
N ASN A 124 23.87 -4.49 -3.47
CA ASN A 124 25.01 -4.99 -2.70
C ASN A 124 26.21 -5.22 -3.62
N LYS A 125 27.16 -4.30 -3.61
CA LYS A 125 28.36 -4.35 -4.45
C LYS A 125 29.21 -5.60 -4.19
N ASN A 126 29.32 -6.03 -2.93
CA ASN A 126 30.19 -7.16 -2.55
C ASN A 126 29.66 -8.49 -3.07
N ARG A 127 28.34 -8.61 -3.21
CA ARG A 127 27.67 -9.82 -3.72
C ARG A 127 27.24 -9.70 -5.19
N GLY A 128 27.26 -8.50 -5.77
CA GLY A 128 26.77 -8.27 -7.12
C GLY A 128 25.24 -8.42 -7.25
N GLU A 129 24.50 -8.26 -6.16
CA GLU A 129 23.06 -8.54 -6.08
C GLU A 129 22.26 -7.27 -5.89
N PHE A 130 21.10 -7.18 -6.57
CA PHE A 130 20.14 -6.13 -6.32
C PHE A 130 19.41 -6.34 -4.99
N GLY A 131 19.11 -5.21 -4.34
CA GLY A 131 18.40 -5.17 -3.08
C GLY A 131 16.87 -5.33 -3.23
N ILE A 132 16.19 -5.04 -2.14
CA ILE A 132 14.74 -5.24 -1.99
C ILE A 132 13.94 -4.48 -3.06
N LEU A 133 14.33 -3.25 -3.40
CA LEU A 133 13.62 -2.42 -4.37
C LEU A 133 13.62 -2.98 -5.81
N LYS A 134 14.46 -3.97 -6.13
CA LYS A 134 14.40 -4.66 -7.42
C LYS A 134 13.49 -5.87 -7.41
N ASN A 135 13.33 -6.48 -6.24
CA ASN A 135 12.74 -7.81 -6.09
C ASN A 135 11.25 -7.76 -5.72
N TYR A 136 10.75 -6.61 -5.26
CA TYR A 136 9.37 -6.45 -4.83
C TYR A 136 8.69 -5.29 -5.56
N ASP A 137 7.42 -5.44 -5.88
CA ASP A 137 6.61 -4.38 -6.49
C ASP A 137 6.27 -3.28 -5.48
N ILE A 138 6.14 -3.66 -4.20
CA ILE A 138 5.85 -2.75 -3.10
C ILE A 138 6.83 -2.98 -1.95
N VAL A 139 7.42 -1.89 -1.47
CA VAL A 139 8.25 -1.88 -0.27
C VAL A 139 7.66 -0.91 0.74
N ALA A 140 7.20 -1.43 1.88
CA ALA A 140 6.60 -0.63 2.94
C ALA A 140 7.55 -0.55 4.14
N PHE A 141 7.84 0.67 4.59
CA PHE A 141 8.54 0.93 5.83
C PHE A 141 7.52 1.07 6.96
N ASP A 142 7.49 0.11 7.88
CA ASP A 142 6.51 0.03 8.99
C ASP A 142 6.94 0.83 10.23
N ASP A 143 7.84 1.67 10.09
CA ASP A 143 8.20 2.81 10.92
C ASP A 143 9.20 3.62 10.13
N VAL A 144 8.85 4.84 9.81
CA VAL A 144 9.73 5.73 9.04
C VAL A 144 11.04 6.04 9.77
N GLN A 145 11.11 5.80 11.10
CA GLN A 145 12.34 5.92 11.87
C GLN A 145 13.41 4.91 11.46
N CYS A 146 13.05 3.80 10.81
CA CYS A 146 14.04 2.85 10.27
C CYS A 146 14.89 3.45 9.12
N LEU A 147 14.52 4.62 8.62
CA LEU A 147 15.22 5.37 7.57
C LEU A 147 16.10 6.51 8.10
N ASN A 148 16.39 6.58 9.41
CA ASN A 148 17.15 7.65 10.06
C ASN A 148 18.64 7.66 9.68
N ASN A 149 18.92 7.79 8.37
CA ASN A 149 20.26 7.91 7.82
C ASN A 149 20.23 8.81 6.58
N ASP A 150 20.95 9.92 6.60
CA ASP A 150 20.99 10.90 5.51
C ASP A 150 21.42 10.30 4.18
N THR A 151 22.31 9.31 4.20
CA THR A 151 22.75 8.62 2.98
C THR A 151 21.58 7.83 2.37
N ILE A 152 20.83 7.11 3.20
CA ILE A 152 19.65 6.38 2.75
C ILE A 152 18.58 7.36 2.27
N ALA A 153 18.35 8.46 2.99
CA ALA A 153 17.39 9.48 2.59
C ALA A 153 17.69 10.04 1.20
N SER A 154 18.95 10.39 0.94
CA SER A 154 19.37 10.89 -0.39
C SER A 154 19.12 9.85 -1.49
N ALA A 155 19.51 8.59 -1.28
CA ALA A 155 19.30 7.53 -2.25
C ALA A 155 17.81 7.24 -2.48
N VAL A 156 16.98 7.33 -1.44
CA VAL A 156 15.52 7.21 -1.55
C VAL A 156 14.95 8.37 -2.38
N TYR A 157 15.41 9.61 -2.19
CA TYR A 157 14.96 10.76 -3.02
C TYR A 157 15.23 10.54 -4.50
N ASP A 158 16.44 10.10 -4.83
CA ASP A 158 16.81 9.81 -6.21
C ASP A 158 15.92 8.70 -6.79
N PHE A 159 15.67 7.67 -6.01
CA PHE A 159 14.78 6.58 -6.39
C PHE A 159 13.33 7.03 -6.63
N LEU A 160 12.77 7.83 -5.72
CA LEU A 160 11.39 8.34 -5.85
C LEU A 160 11.20 9.15 -7.15
N SER A 161 12.26 9.76 -7.66
CA SER A 161 12.20 10.61 -8.87
C SER A 161 12.45 9.86 -10.17
N SER A 162 13.29 8.83 -10.13
CA SER A 162 13.86 8.22 -11.34
C SER A 162 13.69 6.70 -11.41
N GLY A 163 13.36 6.05 -10.29
CA GLY A 163 13.40 4.60 -10.16
C GLY A 163 14.82 4.00 -10.21
N ASN A 164 15.87 4.82 -10.22
CA ASN A 164 17.24 4.36 -10.28
C ASN A 164 17.66 3.59 -9.04
N LEU A 165 18.32 2.45 -9.24
CA LEU A 165 18.90 1.63 -8.18
C LEU A 165 20.40 1.93 -7.99
N SER A 166 20.89 3.07 -8.52
CA SER A 166 22.29 3.47 -8.36
C SER A 166 22.58 3.82 -6.90
N ARG A 167 23.73 3.39 -6.43
CA ARG A 167 24.29 3.78 -5.15
C ARG A 167 25.33 4.88 -5.37
N SER A 168 25.42 5.84 -4.46
CA SER A 168 26.44 6.91 -4.51
C SER A 168 27.82 6.34 -4.91
N ASN A 169 28.36 6.71 -6.05
CA ASN A 169 29.61 6.26 -6.66
C ASN A 169 29.59 4.92 -7.46
N ASN A 170 28.44 4.25 -7.66
CA ASN A 170 28.38 3.08 -8.53
C ASN A 170 27.24 3.23 -9.52
N VAL A 171 27.56 3.41 -10.77
CA VAL A 171 26.59 3.45 -11.86
C VAL A 171 26.17 2.01 -12.19
N VAL A 172 25.18 1.52 -11.46
CA VAL A 172 24.43 0.36 -11.91
C VAL A 172 23.22 0.90 -12.65
N ASN A 173 23.27 0.91 -13.98
CA ASN A 173 22.18 1.34 -14.83
C ASN A 173 21.00 0.34 -14.75
N SER A 174 20.32 0.31 -13.62
CA SER A 174 19.13 -0.50 -13.43
C SER A 174 18.03 0.34 -12.80
N ILE A 175 16.85 0.19 -13.34
CA ILE A 175 15.64 0.86 -12.91
C ILE A 175 14.71 -0.16 -12.25
N SER A 176 14.02 0.26 -11.22
CA SER A 176 12.91 -0.45 -10.62
C SER A 176 11.64 0.38 -10.69
N CYS A 177 10.52 -0.31 -10.80
CA CYS A 177 9.19 0.28 -10.79
C CYS A 177 8.48 0.09 -9.44
N SER A 178 9.21 -0.32 -8.41
CA SER A 178 8.67 -0.50 -7.07
C SER A 178 8.01 0.77 -6.54
N SER A 179 6.91 0.59 -5.86
CA SER A 179 6.28 1.63 -5.04
C SER A 179 6.82 1.59 -3.62
N ILE A 180 7.13 2.75 -3.05
CA ILE A 180 7.55 2.86 -1.65
C ILE A 180 6.39 3.41 -0.82
N ILE A 181 6.11 2.75 0.30
CA ILE A 181 5.08 3.14 1.25
C ILE A 181 5.75 3.47 2.58
N PHE A 182 5.52 4.67 3.06
CA PHE A 182 6.01 5.14 4.35
C PHE A 182 4.87 5.08 5.36
N LEU A 183 4.90 4.10 6.26
CA LEU A 183 3.92 3.94 7.32
C LEU A 183 4.43 4.60 8.59
N SER A 184 3.57 5.40 9.21
CA SER A 184 3.87 6.04 10.49
C SER A 184 2.60 6.19 11.32
N ASN A 185 2.79 6.51 12.59
CA ASN A 185 1.71 6.85 13.50
C ASN A 185 1.89 8.29 13.96
N TYR A 186 0.78 8.96 14.27
CA TYR A 186 0.86 10.25 14.96
C TYR A 186 1.49 10.10 16.34
N THR A 187 2.17 11.14 16.80
CA THR A 187 2.55 11.22 18.20
C THR A 187 1.32 11.25 19.09
N GLU A 188 1.44 10.80 20.33
CA GLU A 188 0.33 10.86 21.28
C GLU A 188 -0.18 12.28 21.50
N GLU A 189 0.71 13.27 21.42
CA GLU A 189 0.37 14.68 21.56
C GLU A 189 -0.51 15.13 20.39
N THR A 190 -0.12 14.82 19.16
CA THR A 190 -0.88 15.15 17.95
C THR A 190 -2.22 14.44 17.94
N GLN A 191 -2.27 13.17 18.34
CA GLN A 191 -3.52 12.43 18.45
C GLN A 191 -4.48 13.06 19.45
N LYS A 192 -4.01 13.42 20.66
CA LYS A 192 -4.83 14.12 21.67
C LYS A 192 -5.32 15.49 21.19
N LYS A 193 -4.49 16.23 20.45
CA LYS A 193 -4.91 17.51 19.86
C LYS A 193 -6.04 17.33 18.84
N LEU A 194 -5.95 16.27 18.01
CA LEU A 194 -6.99 15.93 17.03
C LEU A 194 -8.30 15.54 17.69
N GLU A 195 -8.26 14.72 18.74
CA GLU A 195 -9.44 14.31 19.51
C GLU A 195 -10.15 15.50 20.16
N ASN A 196 -9.38 16.44 20.69
CA ASN A 196 -9.91 17.62 21.39
C ASN A 196 -10.36 18.75 20.45
N ASN A 197 -9.77 18.87 19.27
CA ASN A 197 -10.07 19.93 18.32
C ASN A 197 -9.96 19.46 16.86
N PRO A 198 -11.07 19.02 16.25
CA PRO A 198 -11.08 18.60 14.85
C PRO A 198 -10.64 19.69 13.87
N TYR A 199 -10.69 20.98 14.25
CA TYR A 199 -10.20 22.10 13.42
C TYR A 199 -8.68 22.25 13.43
N PHE A 200 -7.98 21.57 14.32
CA PHE A 200 -6.51 21.49 14.37
C PHE A 200 -5.90 20.88 13.10
N LEU A 201 -6.73 20.27 12.26
CA LEU A 201 -6.35 19.65 10.99
C LEU A 201 -5.56 20.57 10.05
N LYS A 202 -5.77 21.89 10.11
CA LYS A 202 -5.03 22.84 9.27
C LYS A 202 -3.55 22.98 9.64
N ASP A 203 -3.22 22.65 10.87
CA ASP A 203 -1.90 22.87 11.46
C ASP A 203 -1.11 21.55 11.67
N ILE A 204 -1.68 20.42 11.22
CA ILE A 204 -1.01 19.12 11.34
C ILE A 204 0.14 19.01 10.36
N ASN A 205 1.33 18.77 10.88
CA ASN A 205 2.44 18.29 10.08
C ASN A 205 2.33 16.78 9.86
N LEU A 206 1.84 16.37 8.70
CA LEU A 206 1.68 14.96 8.32
C LEU A 206 3.03 14.21 8.21
N PHE A 207 4.14 14.93 8.24
CA PHE A 207 5.50 14.40 8.24
C PHE A 207 6.18 14.51 9.59
N GLU A 208 5.45 14.86 10.67
CA GLU A 208 6.00 14.96 12.02
C GLU A 208 6.80 13.70 12.45
N PRO A 209 6.36 12.46 12.16
CA PRO A 209 7.11 11.26 12.55
C PRO A 209 8.41 11.04 11.76
N PHE A 210 8.63 11.77 10.68
CA PHE A 210 9.80 11.62 9.84
C PHE A 210 11.00 12.41 10.37
N SER A 211 12.21 11.91 10.15
CA SER A 211 13.42 12.67 10.41
C SER A 211 13.50 13.93 9.55
N ASP A 212 14.31 14.91 9.96
CA ASP A 212 14.47 16.19 9.27
C ASP A 212 14.82 16.02 7.79
N SER A 213 15.59 14.99 7.45
CA SER A 213 15.95 14.68 6.06
C SER A 213 14.74 14.42 5.20
N PHE A 214 13.68 13.83 5.73
CA PHE A 214 12.43 13.55 5.02
C PHE A 214 11.37 14.66 5.14
N GLN A 215 11.63 15.72 5.88
CA GLN A 215 10.71 16.85 5.97
C GLN A 215 10.88 17.89 4.87
N LYS A 216 11.87 17.71 3.99
CA LYS A 216 12.16 18.62 2.88
C LYS A 216 11.05 18.59 1.82
N GLU A 217 10.77 19.75 1.21
CA GLU A 217 9.78 19.87 0.13
C GLU A 217 10.06 18.92 -1.05
N ALA A 218 11.34 18.67 -1.32
CA ALA A 218 11.77 17.70 -2.33
C ALA A 218 11.25 16.29 -2.09
N PHE A 219 11.08 15.85 -0.84
CA PHE A 219 10.44 14.58 -0.51
C PHE A 219 8.92 14.68 -0.62
N LYS A 220 8.35 15.68 0.02
CA LYS A 220 6.89 15.87 0.08
C LYS A 220 6.24 15.94 -1.29
N SER A 221 6.94 16.52 -2.28
CA SER A 221 6.45 16.63 -3.67
C SER A 221 6.47 15.30 -4.45
N ARG A 222 7.10 14.25 -3.93
CA ARG A 222 7.26 12.94 -4.59
C ARG A 222 6.39 11.84 -4.02
N VAL A 223 5.66 12.12 -2.96
CA VAL A 223 4.80 11.16 -2.29
C VAL A 223 3.35 11.65 -2.25
N ILE A 224 2.43 10.73 -2.42
CA ILE A 224 1.01 10.99 -2.17
C ILE A 224 0.81 10.93 -0.66
N VAL A 225 0.36 12.02 -0.07
CA VAL A 225 0.08 12.09 1.36
C VAL A 225 -1.37 11.69 1.60
N LEU A 226 -1.58 10.63 2.35
CA LEU A 226 -2.94 10.22 2.73
C LEU A 226 -3.41 11.04 3.95
N PRO A 227 -4.56 11.73 3.84
CA PRO A 227 -5.15 12.47 4.95
C PRO A 227 -5.85 11.52 5.93
N ALA A 228 -5.11 10.54 6.45
CA ALA A 228 -5.66 9.44 7.24
C ALA A 228 -6.14 9.88 8.65
N TYR A 229 -5.88 11.11 9.03
CA TYR A 229 -6.50 11.74 10.18
C TYR A 229 -8.02 11.92 10.02
N LEU A 230 -8.55 11.89 8.79
CA LEU A 230 -9.98 11.88 8.51
C LEU A 230 -10.62 10.51 8.74
N MET A 231 -9.82 9.47 8.97
CA MET A 231 -10.34 8.14 9.30
C MET A 231 -10.64 8.07 10.80
N ARG A 232 -11.84 7.66 11.13
CA ARG A 232 -12.26 7.48 12.52
C ARG A 232 -11.54 6.29 13.15
N ASP A 233 -11.31 6.36 14.48
CA ASP A 233 -10.67 5.28 15.24
C ASP A 233 -11.57 4.04 15.42
N GLU A 234 -12.85 4.16 15.08
CA GLU A 234 -13.76 3.04 15.14
C GLU A 234 -13.24 1.88 14.31
N ASN A 235 -13.15 0.73 14.92
CA ASN A 235 -12.77 -0.52 14.28
C ASN A 235 -13.76 -0.84 13.15
N PHE A 236 -13.44 -0.41 11.93
CA PHE A 236 -14.18 -0.82 10.72
C PHE A 236 -13.94 -2.29 10.36
N ILE A 237 -13.32 -3.06 11.26
CA ILE A 237 -13.08 -4.48 11.07
C ILE A 237 -14.43 -5.18 10.94
N ILE A 238 -14.52 -6.00 9.91
CA ILE A 238 -15.71 -6.80 9.67
C ILE A 238 -15.89 -7.75 10.85
N SER A 239 -16.90 -7.48 11.65
CA SER A 239 -17.32 -8.33 12.79
C SER A 239 -18.68 -8.99 12.57
N GLU A 240 -19.41 -8.56 11.54
CA GLU A 240 -20.79 -8.97 11.29
C GLU A 240 -20.89 -10.05 10.22
N GLU A 241 -21.90 -10.88 10.36
CA GLU A 241 -22.37 -11.77 9.31
C GLU A 241 -22.89 -10.93 8.13
N ASP A 242 -22.86 -11.47 6.92
CA ASP A 242 -23.35 -10.84 5.69
C ASP A 242 -22.49 -9.75 5.04
N VAL A 243 -21.21 -9.62 5.42
CA VAL A 243 -20.25 -8.82 4.66
C VAL A 243 -19.42 -9.73 3.75
N TYR A 244 -19.44 -9.43 2.47
CA TYR A 244 -18.71 -10.17 1.45
C TYR A 244 -17.47 -9.40 1.00
N GLY A 245 -16.37 -10.12 0.85
CA GLY A 245 -15.14 -9.66 0.21
C GLY A 245 -14.75 -10.61 -0.92
N ILE A 246 -13.74 -10.24 -1.67
CA ILE A 246 -13.15 -11.08 -2.73
C ILE A 246 -12.20 -12.09 -2.05
N ASN A 247 -12.20 -13.34 -2.53
CA ASN A 247 -11.23 -14.34 -2.10
C ASN A 247 -9.81 -13.83 -2.34
N ILE A 248 -8.91 -14.04 -1.38
CA ILE A 248 -7.55 -13.47 -1.41
C ILE A 248 -6.76 -13.89 -2.65
N ASN A 249 -6.89 -15.15 -3.11
CA ASN A 249 -6.17 -15.63 -4.29
C ASN A 249 -6.69 -14.95 -5.58
N VAL A 250 -8.01 -14.71 -5.66
CA VAL A 250 -8.64 -13.98 -6.76
C VAL A 250 -8.20 -12.51 -6.73
N LEU A 251 -8.16 -11.90 -5.55
CA LEU A 251 -7.74 -10.52 -5.35
C LEU A 251 -6.26 -10.32 -5.72
N HIS A 252 -5.38 -11.25 -5.31
CA HIS A 252 -3.98 -11.26 -5.70
C HIS A 252 -3.81 -11.28 -7.22
N LYS A 253 -4.52 -12.19 -7.89
CA LYS A 253 -4.48 -12.30 -9.34
C LYS A 253 -5.02 -11.04 -10.02
N PHE A 254 -6.08 -10.45 -9.49
CA PHE A 254 -6.66 -9.20 -9.98
C PHE A 254 -5.64 -8.05 -9.89
N PHE A 255 -5.01 -7.86 -8.75
CA PHE A 255 -4.00 -6.81 -8.58
C PHE A 255 -2.77 -7.03 -9.46
N GLN A 256 -2.27 -8.27 -9.55
CA GLN A 256 -1.14 -8.59 -10.42
C GLN A 256 -1.45 -8.34 -11.90
N GLU A 257 -2.65 -8.67 -12.37
CA GLU A 257 -3.07 -8.38 -13.75
C GLU A 257 -3.13 -6.87 -13.97
N LYS A 258 -3.73 -6.11 -13.06
CA LYS A 258 -3.83 -4.65 -13.15
C LYS A 258 -2.46 -3.98 -13.12
N LEU A 259 -1.59 -4.40 -12.24
CA LEU A 259 -0.24 -3.86 -12.17
C LEU A 259 0.57 -4.12 -13.45
N LYS A 260 0.40 -5.29 -14.09
CA LYS A 260 1.02 -5.60 -15.39
C LYS A 260 0.48 -4.74 -16.52
N GLU A 261 -0.80 -4.33 -16.46
CA GLU A 261 -1.42 -3.45 -17.44
C GLU A 261 -0.93 -2.00 -17.28
N SER A 262 -0.49 -1.60 -16.08
CA SER A 262 -0.02 -0.25 -15.82
C SER A 262 1.35 0.00 -16.47
N LEU A 263 1.52 1.19 -17.02
CA LEU A 263 2.82 1.62 -17.55
C LEU A 263 3.53 2.46 -16.49
N PRO A 264 4.76 2.11 -16.11
CA PRO A 264 5.54 2.96 -15.21
C PRO A 264 5.69 4.37 -15.76
N LEU A 265 5.56 5.39 -14.91
CA LEU A 265 5.60 6.81 -15.30
C LEU A 265 6.80 7.16 -16.18
N PHE A 266 7.99 6.64 -15.88
CA PHE A 266 9.20 6.89 -16.69
C PHE A 266 9.13 6.26 -18.10
N LYS A 267 8.37 5.17 -18.31
CA LYS A 267 8.10 4.63 -19.66
C LYS A 267 7.15 5.51 -20.43
N ILE A 268 6.20 6.15 -19.76
CA ILE A 268 5.30 7.14 -20.36
C ILE A 268 6.10 8.35 -20.82
N GLU A 269 7.03 8.86 -20.01
CA GLU A 269 7.91 9.96 -20.38
C GLU A 269 8.81 9.63 -21.59
N LEU A 270 9.38 8.41 -21.62
CA LEU A 270 10.16 7.92 -22.76
C LEU A 270 9.29 7.87 -24.04
N PHE A 271 8.10 7.30 -23.93
CA PHE A 271 7.15 7.21 -25.05
C PHE A 271 6.71 8.58 -25.55
N CYS A 272 6.46 9.55 -24.65
CA CYS A 272 6.15 10.92 -25.01
C CYS A 272 7.33 11.61 -25.70
N LYS A 273 8.56 11.43 -25.18
CA LYS A 273 9.78 12.00 -25.78
C LYS A 273 10.08 11.43 -27.16
N GLU A 274 9.80 10.17 -27.41
CA GLU A 274 9.95 9.53 -28.73
C GLU A 274 8.93 10.04 -29.73
N ARG A 275 7.66 10.25 -29.30
CA ARG A 275 6.60 10.80 -30.18
C ARG A 275 6.75 12.29 -30.48
N LEU A 276 7.38 13.05 -29.60
CA LEU A 276 7.63 14.49 -29.83
C LEU A 276 8.86 14.77 -30.69
N LYS A 277 9.64 13.72 -31.04
CA LYS A 277 10.81 13.82 -31.94
C LYS A 277 10.47 13.49 -33.40
N ASN A 278 9.28 12.98 -33.66
CA ASN A 278 8.70 12.74 -34.99
C ASN A 278 7.61 13.78 -35.29
#